data_514c95307047ffdcd66392c062e9274c
#
_entry.id   514c95307047ffdcd66392c062e9274c
#
_cell.length_a   1.000
_cell.length_b   1.000
_cell.length_c   1.000
_cell.angle_alpha   90.00
_cell.angle_beta   90.00
_cell.angle_gamma   90.00
#
_symmetry.space_group_name_H-M   'P 1'
#
loop_
_entity.id
_entity.type
_entity.pdbx_description
1 polymer ?
#
loop_
_entity_poly.entity_id
_entity_poly.type
_entity_poly.pdbx_seq_one_letter_code
_entity_poly.pdbx_strand_id
1 'polypeptide(L)'
;MFNLQRGLFIGLLLLLATASRAQQTAPVTLKQLLNQVDQRAPQLLTDSAAITIRKAQAQETYHNWLPNLNLNYQADVGTSNNVTGPYFGFGVVPSSSGGIHNSNVTTAMSDNLGIAELDWEVYNFGKYHAEDQVAKSDINVEQNNYARSKYDLRAYTIGNYLQLLRLQDFMGIQYRDIARNQQILRSIVSLAKSGVRAGADTSVAEAELSKARLNYIELGDQLKQVQLQLSAVSGYAYQTIVPDTTVEMTLIDQPSAYIFPEDTLNHPLINYYRSVLDNSLQREKLVKNLYNPKLMFEAAAWDRGSSVDAADNYGSLGSGYGFQRGNYLVGLGVSFNLFDLKRRQLKLNTQKAATYYDQSQLQEQERLLSVSASQADVEMQTALDRLKEIPNQLNAANASYRQNLSLYRNGLSDIVTLDAALNILYRAETDYMQAKYDYANALFQKAITQNQVNAVLNLLK
;
A
#
# COMPACT_ATOMS: atom_id res chain seq x y z
N MET A 1 -8.73 -37.12 -51.76
CA MET A 1 -9.03 -36.22 -50.59
C MET A 1 -8.11 -36.42 -49.38
N PHE A 2 -7.35 -37.49 -49.24
CA PHE A 2 -6.51 -37.80 -48.08
C PHE A 2 -5.15 -37.07 -48.04
N ASN A 3 -4.65 -36.53 -49.13
CA ASN A 3 -3.33 -35.87 -49.19
C ASN A 3 -3.35 -34.36 -48.89
N LEU A 4 -4.51 -33.70 -48.99
CA LEU A 4 -4.61 -32.27 -48.68
C LEU A 4 -4.66 -32.02 -47.16
N GLN A 5 -5.25 -32.91 -46.37
CA GLN A 5 -5.30 -32.78 -44.91
C GLN A 5 -3.95 -33.01 -44.22
N ARG A 6 -3.09 -33.90 -44.78
CA ARG A 6 -1.74 -34.10 -44.26
C ARG A 6 -0.82 -32.88 -44.49
N GLY A 7 -0.98 -32.20 -45.63
CA GLY A 7 -0.22 -30.99 -45.92
C GLY A 7 -0.60 -29.81 -45.00
N LEU A 8 -1.88 -29.69 -44.64
CA LEU A 8 -2.37 -28.65 -43.73
C LEU A 8 -1.89 -28.86 -42.26
N PHE A 9 -1.83 -30.10 -41.81
CA PHE A 9 -1.36 -30.47 -40.46
C PHE A 9 0.15 -30.25 -40.29
N ILE A 10 0.95 -30.54 -41.32
CA ILE A 10 2.41 -30.31 -41.32
C ILE A 10 2.70 -28.83 -41.42
N GLY A 11 1.94 -28.05 -42.17
CA GLY A 11 2.05 -26.58 -42.23
C GLY A 11 1.69 -25.91 -40.93
N LEU A 12 0.67 -26.39 -40.20
CA LEU A 12 0.27 -25.89 -38.90
C LEU A 12 1.30 -26.21 -37.78
N LEU A 13 1.92 -27.40 -37.84
CA LEU A 13 3.01 -27.80 -36.94
C LEU A 13 4.31 -27.02 -37.19
N LEU A 14 4.63 -26.67 -38.44
CA LEU A 14 5.76 -25.80 -38.78
C LEU A 14 5.54 -24.34 -38.36
N LEU A 15 4.30 -23.83 -38.42
CA LEU A 15 3.94 -22.49 -37.93
C LEU A 15 3.99 -22.43 -36.40
N LEU A 16 3.67 -23.49 -35.68
CA LEU A 16 3.81 -23.57 -34.22
C LEU A 16 5.28 -23.69 -33.77
N ALA A 17 6.15 -24.31 -34.58
CA ALA A 17 7.57 -24.44 -34.28
C ALA A 17 8.36 -23.12 -34.48
N THR A 18 7.86 -22.16 -35.27
CA THR A 18 8.50 -20.83 -35.42
C THR A 18 8.12 -19.86 -34.30
N ALA A 19 7.11 -20.17 -33.49
CA ALA A 19 6.71 -19.36 -32.33
C ALA A 19 7.58 -19.62 -31.09
N SER A 20 8.38 -20.69 -31.06
CA SER A 20 9.35 -20.94 -30.00
C SER A 20 10.75 -20.36 -30.32
N ARG A 21 10.82 -19.13 -30.82
CA ARG A 21 12.03 -18.34 -30.60
C ARG A 21 12.13 -18.17 -29.09
N ALA A 22 13.14 -18.78 -28.48
CA ALA A 22 13.56 -18.41 -27.13
C ALA A 22 13.62 -16.89 -27.14
N GLN A 23 12.68 -16.23 -26.48
CA GLN A 23 12.74 -14.80 -26.23
C GLN A 23 14.02 -14.62 -25.41
N GLN A 24 15.10 -14.22 -26.06
CA GLN A 24 16.17 -13.56 -25.35
C GLN A 24 15.48 -12.38 -24.67
N THR A 25 15.26 -12.52 -23.37
CA THR A 25 14.66 -11.48 -22.55
C THR A 25 15.55 -10.27 -22.63
N ALA A 26 15.10 -9.25 -23.37
CA ALA A 26 15.81 -7.99 -23.38
C ALA A 26 15.97 -7.49 -21.94
N PRO A 27 17.13 -6.94 -21.57
CA PRO A 27 17.33 -6.39 -20.24
C PRO A 27 16.21 -5.38 -19.91
N VAL A 28 15.67 -5.48 -18.71
CA VAL A 28 14.61 -4.58 -18.23
C VAL A 28 15.28 -3.37 -17.60
N THR A 29 15.04 -2.19 -18.16
CA THR A 29 15.56 -0.93 -17.58
C THR A 29 14.82 -0.59 -16.29
N LEU A 30 15.49 0.12 -15.37
CA LEU A 30 14.86 0.60 -14.13
C LEU A 30 13.59 1.41 -14.41
N LYS A 31 13.62 2.26 -15.44
CA LYS A 31 12.47 3.09 -15.84
C LYS A 31 11.27 2.25 -16.32
N GLN A 32 11.52 1.21 -17.10
CA GLN A 32 10.49 0.27 -17.55
C GLN A 32 9.87 -0.48 -16.37
N LEU A 33 10.72 -0.95 -15.44
CA LEU A 33 10.26 -1.66 -14.25
C LEU A 33 9.39 -0.76 -13.36
N LEU A 34 9.82 0.49 -13.10
CA LEU A 34 9.05 1.46 -12.33
C LEU A 34 7.70 1.79 -12.98
N ASN A 35 7.67 1.97 -14.30
CA ASN A 35 6.41 2.20 -15.01
C ASN A 35 5.45 1.00 -14.87
N GLN A 36 5.97 -0.20 -14.88
CA GLN A 36 5.17 -1.41 -14.70
C GLN A 36 4.63 -1.52 -13.27
N VAL A 37 5.45 -1.23 -12.26
CA VAL A 37 5.04 -1.16 -10.85
C VAL A 37 3.94 -0.11 -10.65
N ASP A 38 4.10 1.08 -11.22
CA ASP A 38 3.11 2.15 -11.15
C ASP A 38 1.73 1.76 -11.70
N GLN A 39 1.70 0.84 -12.67
CA GLN A 39 0.46 0.40 -13.33
C GLN A 39 -0.15 -0.87 -12.73
N ARG A 40 0.67 -1.77 -12.17
CA ARG A 40 0.24 -3.13 -11.84
C ARG A 40 0.47 -3.55 -10.40
N ALA A 41 1.16 -2.75 -9.59
CA ALA A 41 1.42 -3.13 -8.21
C ALA A 41 0.12 -3.41 -7.45
N PRO A 42 -0.06 -4.59 -6.84
CA PRO A 42 -1.29 -4.95 -6.12
C PRO A 42 -1.64 -3.95 -5.01
N GLN A 43 -0.63 -3.42 -4.33
CA GLN A 43 -0.79 -2.38 -3.30
C GLN A 43 -1.49 -1.13 -3.87
N LEU A 44 -1.05 -0.64 -5.04
CA LEU A 44 -1.64 0.56 -5.64
C LEU A 44 -3.06 0.33 -6.14
N LEU A 45 -3.40 -0.88 -6.60
CA LEU A 45 -4.77 -1.25 -6.94
C LEU A 45 -5.66 -1.22 -5.70
N THR A 46 -5.18 -1.74 -4.57
CA THR A 46 -5.89 -1.70 -3.29
C THR A 46 -6.10 -0.26 -2.82
N ASP A 47 -5.07 0.58 -2.85
CA ASP A 47 -5.16 1.98 -2.44
C ASP A 47 -6.10 2.78 -3.37
N SER A 48 -6.10 2.51 -4.67
CA SER A 48 -7.04 3.10 -5.63
C SER A 48 -8.50 2.69 -5.34
N ALA A 49 -8.72 1.44 -4.93
CA ALA A 49 -10.03 0.97 -4.51
C ALA A 49 -10.48 1.68 -3.21
N ALA A 50 -9.58 1.94 -2.26
CA ALA A 50 -9.87 2.71 -1.06
C ALA A 50 -10.33 4.14 -1.37
N ILE A 51 -9.68 4.81 -2.33
CA ILE A 51 -10.15 6.14 -2.82
C ILE A 51 -11.58 6.03 -3.37
N THR A 52 -11.89 4.97 -4.12
CA THR A 52 -13.23 4.76 -4.69
C THR A 52 -14.28 4.57 -3.59
N ILE A 53 -13.94 3.83 -2.53
CA ILE A 53 -14.81 3.67 -1.35
C ILE A 53 -15.08 5.03 -0.71
N ARG A 54 -14.05 5.87 -0.48
CA ARG A 54 -14.25 7.20 0.12
C ARG A 54 -15.09 8.13 -0.76
N LYS A 55 -14.93 8.05 -2.09
CA LYS A 55 -15.79 8.81 -3.02
C LYS A 55 -17.25 8.38 -2.93
N ALA A 56 -17.52 7.07 -2.84
CA ALA A 56 -18.88 6.56 -2.65
C ALA A 56 -19.48 7.01 -1.30
N GLN A 57 -18.69 6.92 -0.21
CA GLN A 57 -19.10 7.42 1.11
C GLN A 57 -19.37 8.93 1.13
N ALA A 58 -18.59 9.71 0.38
CA ALA A 58 -18.83 11.15 0.26
C ALA A 58 -20.14 11.44 -0.51
N GLN A 59 -20.48 10.65 -1.52
CA GLN A 59 -21.76 10.74 -2.21
C GLN A 59 -22.92 10.38 -1.29
N GLU A 60 -22.77 9.33 -0.47
CA GLU A 60 -23.74 8.95 0.55
C GLU A 60 -23.95 10.10 1.56
N THR A 61 -22.86 10.64 2.11
CA THR A 61 -22.88 11.76 3.06
C THR A 61 -23.53 13.01 2.46
N TYR A 62 -23.24 13.30 1.20
CA TYR A 62 -23.83 14.44 0.49
C TYR A 62 -25.35 14.36 0.42
N HIS A 63 -25.93 13.15 0.41
CA HIS A 63 -27.38 12.92 0.35
C HIS A 63 -28.06 12.80 1.71
N ASN A 64 -27.33 12.98 2.83
CA ASN A 64 -27.91 12.96 4.19
C ASN A 64 -28.98 14.04 4.44
N TRP A 65 -29.07 15.06 3.56
CA TRP A 65 -30.09 16.09 3.63
C TRP A 65 -31.46 15.63 3.11
N LEU A 66 -31.54 14.47 2.45
CA LEU A 66 -32.82 13.94 1.94
C LEU A 66 -33.76 13.64 3.10
N PRO A 67 -35.08 13.90 2.92
CA PRO A 67 -36.07 13.54 3.91
C PRO A 67 -36.24 12.03 4.04
N ASN A 68 -36.66 11.60 5.21
CA ASN A 68 -37.14 10.24 5.41
C ASN A 68 -38.64 10.18 5.08
N LEU A 69 -39.02 9.36 4.11
CA LEU A 69 -40.42 9.07 3.79
C LEU A 69 -40.69 7.61 4.15
N ASN A 70 -41.45 7.41 5.22
CA ASN A 70 -41.81 6.10 5.72
C ASN A 70 -43.25 5.78 5.36
N LEU A 71 -43.50 4.59 4.86
CA LEU A 71 -44.85 4.04 4.65
C LEU A 71 -45.02 2.84 5.59
N ASN A 72 -45.97 2.95 6.51
CA ASN A 72 -46.22 1.92 7.50
C ASN A 72 -47.67 1.46 7.38
N TYR A 73 -47.88 0.16 7.48
CA TYR A 73 -49.20 -0.43 7.59
C TYR A 73 -49.21 -1.45 8.73
N GLN A 74 -50.20 -1.32 9.61
CA GLN A 74 -50.36 -2.18 10.76
C GLN A 74 -51.78 -2.74 10.72
N ALA A 75 -51.94 -4.01 11.03
CA ALA A 75 -53.22 -4.68 11.16
C ALA A 75 -53.19 -5.51 12.44
N ASP A 76 -54.10 -5.24 13.33
CA ASP A 76 -54.12 -5.82 14.66
C ASP A 76 -55.46 -6.52 14.95
N VAL A 77 -55.40 -7.48 15.86
CA VAL A 77 -56.53 -8.14 16.47
C VAL A 77 -56.31 -8.17 17.96
N GLY A 78 -57.24 -7.66 18.72
CA GLY A 78 -57.07 -7.61 20.18
C GLY A 78 -58.39 -7.24 20.88
N THR A 79 -58.28 -6.84 22.13
CA THR A 79 -59.39 -6.26 22.91
C THR A 79 -59.08 -4.79 23.20
N SER A 80 -60.09 -3.94 23.28
CA SER A 80 -59.94 -2.52 23.59
C SER A 80 -60.63 -2.20 24.93
N ASN A 81 -59.80 -2.11 25.98
CA ASN A 81 -60.24 -1.75 27.34
C ASN A 81 -59.41 -0.59 27.85
N ASN A 82 -60.03 0.57 27.97
CA ASN A 82 -59.38 1.76 28.50
C ASN A 82 -59.80 2.02 29.94
N VAL A 83 -58.75 2.37 30.75
CA VAL A 83 -58.90 2.78 32.15
C VAL A 83 -58.29 4.16 32.31
N THR A 84 -58.91 5.00 33.15
CA THR A 84 -58.39 6.35 33.42
C THR A 84 -57.06 6.28 34.17
N GLY A 85 -56.04 6.98 33.71
CA GLY A 85 -54.76 7.12 34.42
C GLY A 85 -53.63 7.61 33.52
N PRO A 86 -52.56 8.22 34.09
CA PRO A 86 -51.36 8.59 33.36
C PRO A 86 -50.39 7.39 33.27
N TYR A 87 -50.30 6.80 32.10
CA TYR A 87 -49.43 5.65 31.82
C TYR A 87 -48.27 6.00 30.90
N PHE A 88 -47.10 5.37 31.16
CA PHE A 88 -46.01 5.35 30.18
C PHE A 88 -46.14 4.10 29.31
N GLY A 89 -46.34 4.29 28.01
CA GLY A 89 -46.53 3.18 27.06
C GLY A 89 -45.34 2.26 26.80
N PHE A 90 -44.14 2.60 27.19
CA PHE A 90 -42.89 1.85 26.95
C PHE A 90 -42.71 1.36 25.49
N GLY A 91 -43.44 1.98 24.54
CA GLY A 91 -43.39 1.61 23.12
C GLY A 91 -44.15 0.31 22.73
N VAL A 92 -44.66 -0.45 23.68
CA VAL A 92 -45.36 -1.73 23.45
C VAL A 92 -46.87 -1.58 23.65
N VAL A 93 -47.29 -0.75 24.62
CA VAL A 93 -48.72 -0.53 24.88
C VAL A 93 -49.28 0.47 23.88
N PRO A 94 -50.21 0.08 23.02
CA PRO A 94 -50.79 0.97 22.02
C PRO A 94 -51.59 2.08 22.68
N SER A 95 -51.55 3.28 22.09
CA SER A 95 -52.44 4.37 22.42
C SER A 95 -53.81 4.06 21.82
N SER A 96 -54.73 3.57 22.61
CA SER A 96 -56.11 3.35 22.15
C SER A 96 -56.93 4.64 22.21
N SER A 97 -57.79 4.84 21.25
CA SER A 97 -58.69 5.99 21.14
C SER A 97 -60.15 5.62 21.43
N GLY A 98 -60.40 4.41 21.92
CA GLY A 98 -61.72 3.96 22.29
C GLY A 98 -62.26 4.57 23.60
N GLY A 99 -63.52 4.50 23.83
CA GLY A 99 -64.17 4.97 25.05
C GLY A 99 -63.78 4.20 26.31
N ILE A 100 -64.05 4.75 27.49
CA ILE A 100 -63.90 4.05 28.77
C ILE A 100 -65.11 3.12 28.97
N HIS A 101 -64.82 1.81 29.16
CA HIS A 101 -65.81 0.83 29.42
C HIS A 101 -66.00 0.65 30.93
N ASN A 102 -67.29 0.49 31.36
CA ASN A 102 -67.62 0.25 32.78
C ASN A 102 -67.22 -1.14 33.30
N SER A 103 -66.90 -2.07 32.40
CA SER A 103 -66.47 -3.43 32.69
C SER A 103 -65.53 -3.91 31.62
N ASN A 104 -64.74 -4.95 31.89
CA ASN A 104 -63.79 -5.54 30.93
C ASN A 104 -64.57 -6.21 29.78
N VAL A 105 -64.30 -5.79 28.55
CA VAL A 105 -64.83 -6.38 27.31
C VAL A 105 -63.79 -7.35 26.73
N THR A 106 -64.15 -8.62 26.59
CA THR A 106 -63.31 -9.68 26.11
C THR A 106 -63.52 -10.01 24.63
N THR A 107 -64.51 -9.32 23.99
CA THR A 107 -64.76 -9.51 22.55
C THR A 107 -63.56 -9.01 21.73
N ALA A 108 -63.02 -9.89 20.89
CA ALA A 108 -61.95 -9.50 19.97
C ALA A 108 -62.47 -8.55 18.90
N MET A 109 -61.68 -7.52 18.63
CA MET A 109 -61.85 -6.59 17.53
C MET A 109 -60.62 -6.62 16.61
N SER A 110 -60.79 -6.15 15.41
CA SER A 110 -59.67 -5.88 14.49
C SER A 110 -59.60 -4.40 14.16
N ASP A 111 -58.42 -3.91 13.92
CA ASP A 111 -58.17 -2.57 13.45
C ASP A 111 -57.00 -2.52 12.48
N ASN A 112 -56.88 -1.42 11.77
CA ASN A 112 -55.75 -1.12 10.91
C ASN A 112 -55.30 0.33 11.05
N LEU A 113 -54.05 0.56 10.69
CA LEU A 113 -53.48 1.89 10.62
C LEU A 113 -52.51 1.93 9.44
N GLY A 114 -52.80 2.75 8.46
CA GLY A 114 -51.87 3.09 7.39
C GLY A 114 -51.31 4.48 7.63
N ILE A 115 -49.97 4.65 7.60
CA ILE A 115 -49.29 5.93 7.81
C ILE A 115 -48.31 6.17 6.67
N ALA A 116 -48.38 7.35 6.06
CA ALA A 116 -47.29 7.93 5.27
C ALA A 116 -46.69 9.09 6.08
N GLU A 117 -45.45 9.02 6.43
CA GLU A 117 -44.77 9.98 7.31
C GLU A 117 -43.50 10.51 6.62
N LEU A 118 -43.37 11.83 6.58
CA LEU A 118 -42.21 12.55 6.07
C LEU A 118 -41.55 13.31 7.20
N ASP A 119 -40.32 12.95 7.49
CA ASP A 119 -39.41 13.67 8.42
C ASP A 119 -38.28 14.30 7.65
N TRP A 120 -38.09 15.60 7.76
CA TRP A 120 -37.05 16.32 7.05
C TRP A 120 -36.33 17.33 7.96
N GLU A 121 -35.04 17.12 8.13
CA GLU A 121 -34.13 18.09 8.75
C GLU A 121 -33.80 19.18 7.72
N VAL A 122 -34.67 20.22 7.61
CA VAL A 122 -34.59 21.26 6.57
C VAL A 122 -33.35 22.13 6.76
N TYR A 123 -32.99 22.41 8.03
CA TYR A 123 -31.86 23.25 8.37
C TYR A 123 -31.22 22.82 9.70
N ASN A 124 -29.88 22.69 9.72
CA ASN A 124 -29.12 22.16 10.86
C ASN A 124 -27.92 23.01 11.25
N PHE A 125 -27.94 24.30 10.94
CA PHE A 125 -26.92 25.27 11.32
C PHE A 125 -25.49 24.80 10.97
N GLY A 126 -25.34 24.25 9.77
CA GLY A 126 -24.03 23.90 9.19
C GLY A 126 -23.53 22.48 9.45
N LYS A 127 -24.33 21.59 10.03
CA LYS A 127 -23.96 20.18 10.26
C LYS A 127 -23.70 19.46 8.93
N TYR A 128 -24.65 19.48 7.98
CA TYR A 128 -24.49 18.83 6.67
C TYR A 128 -23.28 19.34 5.89
N HIS A 129 -23.04 20.66 5.93
CA HIS A 129 -21.85 21.23 5.30
C HIS A 129 -20.56 20.71 5.95
N ALA A 130 -20.52 20.60 7.27
CA ALA A 130 -19.35 20.08 7.97
C ALA A 130 -19.15 18.57 7.72
N GLU A 131 -20.21 17.77 7.61
CA GLU A 131 -20.15 16.36 7.22
C GLU A 131 -19.57 16.20 5.80
N ASP A 132 -20.04 17.00 4.84
CA ASP A 132 -19.50 17.01 3.46
C ASP A 132 -18.02 17.40 3.42
N GLN A 133 -17.60 18.39 4.21
CA GLN A 133 -16.18 18.79 4.31
C GLN A 133 -15.30 17.67 4.90
N VAL A 134 -15.79 16.96 5.93
CA VAL A 134 -15.09 15.80 6.47
C VAL A 134 -14.98 14.71 5.41
N ALA A 135 -16.06 14.36 4.71
CA ALA A 135 -16.05 13.34 3.68
C ALA A 135 -15.10 13.69 2.52
N LYS A 136 -15.03 14.95 2.11
CA LYS A 136 -14.06 15.44 1.11
C LYS A 136 -12.62 15.36 1.62
N SER A 137 -12.39 15.68 2.88
CA SER A 137 -11.05 15.56 3.48
C SER A 137 -10.63 14.09 3.66
N ASP A 138 -11.55 13.16 3.93
CA ASP A 138 -11.29 11.72 3.94
C ASP A 138 -10.80 11.22 2.55
N ILE A 139 -11.39 11.72 1.45
CA ILE A 139 -10.90 11.43 0.09
C ILE A 139 -9.47 11.94 -0.10
N ASN A 140 -9.19 13.17 0.35
CA ASN A 140 -7.86 13.77 0.24
C ASN A 140 -6.80 12.97 1.02
N VAL A 141 -7.12 12.46 2.21
CA VAL A 141 -6.24 11.57 2.99
C VAL A 141 -5.89 10.32 2.18
N GLU A 142 -6.87 9.64 1.60
CA GLU A 142 -6.62 8.42 0.81
C GLU A 142 -5.85 8.71 -0.49
N GLN A 143 -6.08 9.86 -1.14
CA GLN A 143 -5.29 10.26 -2.31
C GLN A 143 -3.82 10.51 -1.96
N ASN A 144 -3.54 11.16 -0.83
CA ASN A 144 -2.18 11.36 -0.35
C ASN A 144 -1.55 10.05 0.16
N ASN A 145 -2.34 9.14 0.73
CA ASN A 145 -1.89 7.80 1.08
C ASN A 145 -1.46 7.01 -0.17
N TYR A 146 -2.26 7.04 -1.23
CA TYR A 146 -1.91 6.44 -2.52
C TYR A 146 -0.60 7.02 -3.08
N ALA A 147 -0.44 8.34 -3.04
CA ALA A 147 0.78 9.01 -3.50
C ALA A 147 2.01 8.59 -2.69
N ARG A 148 1.87 8.46 -1.36
CA ARG A 148 2.90 7.94 -0.46
C ARG A 148 3.23 6.48 -0.79
N SER A 149 2.24 5.60 -0.85
CA SER A 149 2.44 4.18 -1.19
C SER A 149 3.15 4.00 -2.54
N LYS A 150 2.77 4.80 -3.53
CA LYS A 150 3.43 4.81 -4.84
C LYS A 150 4.89 5.22 -4.73
N TYR A 151 5.20 6.22 -3.92
CA TYR A 151 6.56 6.69 -3.69
C TYR A 151 7.41 5.64 -2.97
N ASP A 152 6.86 5.03 -1.92
CA ASP A 152 7.51 3.97 -1.15
C ASP A 152 7.79 2.72 -2.02
N LEU A 153 6.84 2.33 -2.87
CA LEU A 153 7.01 1.22 -3.82
C LEU A 153 8.09 1.52 -4.87
N ARG A 154 8.19 2.76 -5.34
CA ARG A 154 9.29 3.17 -6.22
C ARG A 154 10.63 3.07 -5.52
N ALA A 155 10.75 3.56 -4.28
CA ALA A 155 11.96 3.45 -3.48
C ALA A 155 12.35 1.97 -3.25
N TYR A 156 11.39 1.13 -2.88
CA TYR A 156 11.58 -0.32 -2.74
C TYR A 156 12.05 -0.98 -4.05
N THR A 157 11.44 -0.63 -5.17
CA THR A 157 11.79 -1.16 -6.49
C THR A 157 13.19 -0.75 -6.91
N ILE A 158 13.59 0.51 -6.68
CA ILE A 158 14.93 1.02 -6.95
C ILE A 158 15.98 0.24 -6.13
N GLY A 159 15.75 0.11 -4.82
CA GLY A 159 16.67 -0.62 -3.94
C GLY A 159 16.87 -2.07 -4.37
N ASN A 160 15.79 -2.79 -4.70
CA ASN A 160 15.88 -4.16 -5.18
C ASN A 160 16.51 -4.27 -6.58
N TYR A 161 16.28 -3.30 -7.46
CA TYR A 161 16.92 -3.28 -8.76
C TYR A 161 18.45 -3.07 -8.67
N LEU A 162 18.90 -2.16 -7.81
CA LEU A 162 20.32 -1.97 -7.51
C LEU A 162 20.94 -3.22 -6.86
N GLN A 163 20.19 -3.87 -5.97
CA GLN A 163 20.60 -5.14 -5.37
C GLN A 163 20.75 -6.25 -6.42
N LEU A 164 19.85 -6.30 -7.39
CA LEU A 164 19.90 -7.26 -8.50
C LEU A 164 21.15 -7.04 -9.37
N LEU A 165 21.47 -5.79 -9.71
CA LEU A 165 22.71 -5.40 -10.41
C LEU A 165 23.94 -5.86 -9.62
N ARG A 166 24.01 -5.54 -8.34
CA ARG A 166 25.12 -5.94 -7.46
C ARG A 166 25.34 -7.46 -7.46
N LEU A 167 24.26 -8.24 -7.33
CA LEU A 167 24.33 -9.70 -7.30
C LEU A 167 24.81 -10.26 -8.64
N GLN A 168 24.39 -9.66 -9.76
CA GLN A 168 24.86 -10.05 -11.09
C GLN A 168 26.36 -9.83 -11.24
N ASP A 169 26.88 -8.70 -10.78
CA ASP A 169 28.30 -8.42 -10.80
C ASP A 169 29.11 -9.35 -9.89
N PHE A 170 28.59 -9.61 -8.70
CA PHE A 170 29.22 -10.57 -7.78
C PHE A 170 29.26 -11.98 -8.37
N MET A 171 28.23 -12.41 -9.07
CA MET A 171 28.25 -13.68 -9.81
C MET A 171 29.35 -13.66 -10.91
N GLY A 172 29.51 -12.54 -11.59
CA GLY A 172 30.60 -12.36 -12.57
C GLY A 172 32.00 -12.47 -11.95
N ILE A 173 32.23 -11.87 -10.78
CA ILE A 173 33.48 -11.99 -10.02
C ILE A 173 33.67 -13.44 -9.58
N GLN A 174 32.65 -14.08 -9.02
CA GLN A 174 32.73 -15.44 -8.54
C GLN A 174 32.99 -16.44 -9.67
N TYR A 175 32.41 -16.22 -10.86
CA TYR A 175 32.69 -17.01 -12.05
C TYR A 175 34.21 -16.92 -12.47
N ARG A 176 34.79 -15.70 -12.44
CA ARG A 176 36.22 -15.51 -12.69
C ARG A 176 37.07 -16.17 -11.61
N ASP A 177 36.64 -16.13 -10.36
CA ASP A 177 37.34 -16.78 -9.26
C ASP A 177 37.33 -18.30 -9.41
N ILE A 178 36.23 -18.93 -9.77
CA ILE A 178 36.14 -20.34 -10.11
C ILE A 178 37.15 -20.71 -11.24
N ALA A 179 37.21 -19.89 -12.28
CA ALA A 179 38.14 -20.11 -13.39
C ALA A 179 39.60 -20.02 -12.93
N ARG A 180 39.96 -19.06 -12.05
CA ARG A 180 41.28 -18.95 -11.45
C ARG A 180 41.65 -20.18 -10.61
N ASN A 181 40.73 -20.60 -9.70
CA ASN A 181 40.93 -21.78 -8.88
C ASN A 181 41.09 -23.06 -9.72
N GLN A 182 40.31 -23.22 -10.80
CA GLN A 182 40.46 -24.35 -11.74
C GLN A 182 41.84 -24.35 -12.43
N GLN A 183 42.36 -23.17 -12.80
CA GLN A 183 43.68 -23.06 -13.43
C GLN A 183 44.78 -23.38 -12.42
N ILE A 184 44.66 -22.90 -11.17
CA ILE A 184 45.61 -23.20 -10.07
C ILE A 184 45.59 -24.70 -9.78
N LEU A 185 44.46 -25.35 -9.62
CA LEU A 185 44.32 -26.77 -9.38
C LEU A 185 45.00 -27.59 -10.49
N ARG A 186 44.77 -27.26 -11.77
CA ARG A 186 45.45 -27.93 -12.89
C ARG A 186 46.97 -27.82 -12.81
N SER A 187 47.47 -26.64 -12.45
CA SER A 187 48.92 -26.42 -12.29
C SER A 187 49.51 -27.24 -11.14
N ILE A 188 48.82 -27.29 -10.00
CA ILE A 188 49.21 -28.04 -8.80
C ILE A 188 49.24 -29.55 -9.07
N VAL A 189 48.20 -30.09 -9.71
CA VAL A 189 48.12 -31.51 -10.09
C VAL A 189 49.30 -31.90 -11.01
N SER A 190 49.67 -31.03 -11.96
CA SER A 190 50.85 -31.25 -12.84
C SER A 190 52.15 -31.27 -12.06
N LEU A 191 52.36 -30.29 -11.14
CA LEU A 191 53.57 -30.19 -10.30
C LEU A 191 53.65 -31.33 -9.28
N ALA A 192 52.57 -31.80 -8.72
CA ALA A 192 52.50 -32.93 -7.82
C ALA A 192 52.87 -34.24 -8.56
N LYS A 193 52.34 -34.45 -9.77
CA LYS A 193 52.67 -35.62 -10.61
C LYS A 193 54.14 -35.66 -11.01
N SER A 194 54.79 -34.52 -11.20
CA SER A 194 56.23 -34.43 -11.50
C SER A 194 57.10 -34.48 -10.25
N GLY A 195 56.57 -34.67 -9.06
CA GLY A 195 57.29 -34.75 -7.80
C GLY A 195 57.85 -33.42 -7.27
N VAL A 196 57.49 -32.28 -7.91
CA VAL A 196 57.96 -30.94 -7.53
C VAL A 196 57.18 -30.39 -6.33
N ARG A 197 55.93 -30.85 -6.10
CA ARG A 197 55.06 -30.41 -5.01
C ARG A 197 54.44 -31.57 -4.26
N ALA A 198 54.03 -31.30 -3.00
CA ALA A 198 53.33 -32.27 -2.16
C ALA A 198 51.90 -32.55 -2.67
N GLY A 199 51.46 -33.82 -2.62
CA GLY A 199 50.08 -34.17 -2.98
C GLY A 199 49.03 -33.49 -2.11
N ALA A 200 49.37 -33.09 -0.89
CA ALA A 200 48.50 -32.35 0.01
C ALA A 200 48.04 -30.99 -0.57
N ASP A 201 48.90 -30.33 -1.36
CA ASP A 201 48.53 -29.05 -2.05
C ASP A 201 47.32 -29.23 -2.99
N THR A 202 47.16 -30.43 -3.58
CA THR A 202 46.04 -30.74 -4.46
C THR A 202 44.71 -30.72 -3.68
N SER A 203 44.66 -31.30 -2.47
CA SER A 203 43.47 -31.33 -1.64
C SER A 203 43.04 -29.93 -1.17
N VAL A 204 44.01 -29.06 -0.85
CA VAL A 204 43.74 -27.67 -0.51
C VAL A 204 43.13 -26.93 -1.72
N ALA A 205 43.71 -27.08 -2.91
CA ALA A 205 43.19 -26.43 -4.11
C ALA A 205 41.80 -26.96 -4.53
N GLU A 206 41.51 -28.25 -4.32
CA GLU A 206 40.19 -28.83 -4.56
C GLU A 206 39.15 -28.25 -3.57
N ALA A 207 39.49 -28.08 -2.29
CA ALA A 207 38.62 -27.50 -1.28
C ALA A 207 38.29 -26.03 -1.64
N GLU A 208 39.27 -25.22 -2.03
CA GLU A 208 39.03 -23.82 -2.42
C GLU A 208 38.20 -23.72 -3.71
N LEU A 209 38.39 -24.57 -4.69
CA LEU A 209 37.54 -24.65 -5.88
C LEU A 209 36.10 -25.02 -5.53
N SER A 210 35.91 -25.98 -4.62
CA SER A 210 34.58 -26.39 -4.16
C SER A 210 33.87 -25.24 -3.41
N LYS A 211 34.58 -24.55 -2.53
CA LYS A 211 34.09 -23.35 -1.83
C LYS A 211 33.68 -22.25 -2.81
N ALA A 212 34.49 -21.97 -3.83
CA ALA A 212 34.12 -20.98 -4.85
C ALA A 212 32.85 -21.36 -5.62
N ARG A 213 32.63 -22.67 -5.89
CA ARG A 213 31.40 -23.15 -6.53
C ARG A 213 30.17 -23.02 -5.61
N LEU A 214 30.32 -23.31 -4.31
CA LEU A 214 29.25 -23.15 -3.32
C LEU A 214 28.82 -21.69 -3.21
N ASN A 215 29.75 -20.76 -3.14
CA ASN A 215 29.48 -19.32 -3.12
C ASN A 215 28.72 -18.88 -4.39
N TYR A 216 29.07 -19.41 -5.56
CA TYR A 216 28.35 -19.12 -6.81
C TYR A 216 26.89 -19.58 -6.76
N ILE A 217 26.64 -20.78 -6.19
CA ILE A 217 25.28 -21.32 -6.02
C ILE A 217 24.48 -20.44 -5.09
N GLU A 218 25.07 -20.00 -3.96
CA GLU A 218 24.41 -19.12 -2.98
C GLU A 218 24.06 -17.75 -3.58
N LEU A 219 24.99 -17.13 -4.32
CA LEU A 219 24.71 -15.87 -5.03
C LEU A 219 23.57 -16.04 -6.06
N GLY A 220 23.52 -17.18 -6.75
CA GLY A 220 22.45 -17.51 -7.68
C GLY A 220 21.09 -17.66 -7.01
N ASP A 221 21.03 -18.16 -5.78
CA ASP A 221 19.81 -18.20 -4.98
C ASP A 221 19.37 -16.80 -4.57
N GLN A 222 20.26 -16.00 -4.01
CA GLN A 222 19.99 -14.62 -3.61
C GLN A 222 19.47 -13.78 -4.80
N LEU A 223 20.06 -13.94 -5.99
CA LEU A 223 19.61 -13.27 -7.21
C LEU A 223 18.16 -13.63 -7.56
N LYS A 224 17.81 -14.93 -7.53
CA LYS A 224 16.45 -15.38 -7.78
C LYS A 224 15.46 -14.84 -6.75
N GLN A 225 15.83 -14.75 -5.48
CA GLN A 225 15.00 -14.18 -4.43
C GLN A 225 14.68 -12.71 -4.69
N VAL A 226 15.67 -11.90 -5.08
CA VAL A 226 15.45 -10.50 -5.47
C VAL A 226 14.56 -10.40 -6.73
N GLN A 227 14.78 -11.28 -7.72
CA GLN A 227 13.90 -11.34 -8.89
C GLN A 227 12.44 -11.66 -8.50
N LEU A 228 12.20 -12.57 -7.55
CA LEU A 228 10.87 -12.87 -7.03
C LEU A 228 10.24 -11.67 -6.31
N GLN A 229 11.01 -10.92 -5.51
CA GLN A 229 10.54 -9.70 -4.86
C GLN A 229 10.11 -8.64 -5.88
N LEU A 230 10.89 -8.43 -6.93
CA LEU A 230 10.54 -7.52 -8.02
C LEU A 230 9.34 -8.02 -8.84
N SER A 231 9.24 -9.34 -9.06
CA SER A 231 8.09 -9.98 -9.71
C SER A 231 6.78 -9.71 -8.96
N ALA A 232 6.80 -9.79 -7.64
CA ALA A 232 5.63 -9.58 -6.79
C ALA A 232 5.03 -8.17 -6.93
N VAL A 233 5.86 -7.15 -7.14
CA VAL A 233 5.40 -5.75 -7.25
C VAL A 233 5.18 -5.30 -8.69
N SER A 234 5.86 -5.91 -9.67
CA SER A 234 5.78 -5.52 -11.09
C SER A 234 4.81 -6.37 -11.91
N GLY A 235 4.54 -7.60 -11.46
CA GLY A 235 3.77 -8.59 -12.24
C GLY A 235 4.53 -9.19 -13.43
N TYR A 236 5.82 -8.90 -13.60
CA TYR A 236 6.68 -9.62 -14.54
C TYR A 236 6.99 -11.03 -14.04
N ALA A 237 7.17 -12.00 -14.94
CA ALA A 237 7.72 -13.28 -14.55
C ALA A 237 9.16 -13.10 -14.06
N TYR A 238 9.52 -13.69 -12.91
CA TYR A 238 10.82 -13.42 -12.28
C TYR A 238 12.03 -13.74 -13.19
N GLN A 239 11.92 -14.78 -14.04
CA GLN A 239 12.96 -15.17 -14.98
C GLN A 239 13.24 -14.11 -16.06
N THR A 240 12.27 -13.23 -16.33
CA THR A 240 12.41 -12.18 -17.34
C THR A 240 13.04 -10.90 -16.80
N ILE A 241 13.20 -10.80 -15.48
CA ILE A 241 13.78 -9.61 -14.83
C ILE A 241 15.30 -9.74 -14.85
N VAL A 242 15.91 -9.35 -15.96
CA VAL A 242 17.36 -9.21 -16.11
C VAL A 242 17.67 -7.71 -16.13
N PRO A 243 18.48 -7.19 -15.19
CA PRO A 243 18.75 -5.76 -15.12
C PRO A 243 19.62 -5.29 -16.29
N ASP A 244 19.43 -4.04 -16.66
CA ASP A 244 20.28 -3.35 -17.64
C ASP A 244 21.51 -2.76 -16.93
N THR A 245 22.69 -3.17 -17.37
CA THR A 245 23.99 -2.71 -16.80
C THR A 245 24.35 -1.29 -17.20
N THR A 246 23.63 -0.65 -18.13
CA THR A 246 23.88 0.76 -18.53
C THR A 246 23.67 1.75 -17.38
N VAL A 247 22.86 1.39 -16.37
CA VAL A 247 22.65 2.19 -15.15
C VAL A 247 23.98 2.46 -14.44
N GLU A 248 24.85 1.46 -14.33
CA GLU A 248 26.17 1.60 -13.69
C GLU A 248 27.06 2.57 -14.46
N MET A 249 27.17 2.40 -15.78
CA MET A 249 27.99 3.26 -16.64
C MET A 249 27.54 4.72 -16.57
N THR A 250 26.22 4.95 -16.53
CA THR A 250 25.67 6.32 -16.55
C THR A 250 25.81 7.04 -15.22
N LEU A 251 25.64 6.33 -14.08
CA LEU A 251 25.70 6.96 -12.75
C LEU A 251 27.12 7.04 -12.19
N ILE A 252 27.98 6.06 -12.47
CA ILE A 252 29.29 5.93 -11.84
C ILE A 252 30.39 6.59 -12.64
N ASP A 253 30.31 6.56 -13.98
CA ASP A 253 31.33 7.16 -14.85
C ASP A 253 31.27 8.71 -14.86
N GLN A 254 30.22 9.30 -14.30
CA GLN A 254 30.11 10.74 -14.07
C GLN A 254 29.78 11.04 -12.61
N PRO A 255 30.66 10.74 -11.64
CA PRO A 255 30.40 11.07 -10.25
C PRO A 255 30.49 12.58 -10.06
N SER A 256 29.47 13.30 -10.44
CA SER A 256 29.29 14.70 -10.10
C SER A 256 28.53 14.78 -8.79
N ALA A 257 28.88 15.75 -7.95
CA ALA A 257 28.05 16.11 -6.83
C ALA A 257 26.72 16.63 -7.37
N TYR A 258 25.75 15.73 -7.60
CA TYR A 258 24.42 16.12 -8.01
C TYR A 258 23.79 16.96 -6.90
N ILE A 259 23.70 18.26 -7.11
CA ILE A 259 22.98 19.18 -6.23
C ILE A 259 21.53 19.17 -6.72
N PHE A 260 20.68 18.46 -6.01
CA PHE A 260 19.25 18.56 -6.22
C PHE A 260 18.70 19.68 -5.35
N PRO A 261 17.73 20.49 -5.85
CA PRO A 261 17.00 21.40 -5.00
C PRO A 261 16.23 20.59 -3.97
N GLU A 262 16.42 20.91 -2.71
CA GLU A 262 15.72 20.23 -1.61
C GLU A 262 14.22 20.55 -1.65
N ASP A 263 13.36 19.55 -1.79
CA ASP A 263 11.89 19.67 -1.80
C ASP A 263 11.25 18.76 -0.74
N THR A 264 11.74 18.86 0.49
CA THR A 264 11.21 18.10 1.62
C THR A 264 9.78 18.54 1.99
N LEU A 265 9.40 19.79 1.69
CA LEU A 265 8.07 20.32 2.01
C LEU A 265 6.94 19.66 1.21
N ASN A 266 7.19 19.24 -0.03
CA ASN A 266 6.23 18.57 -0.90
C ASN A 266 6.45 17.05 -0.95
N HIS A 267 7.22 16.51 -0.01
CA HIS A 267 7.46 15.08 0.06
C HIS A 267 6.14 14.31 0.28
N PRO A 268 5.84 13.22 -0.46
CA PRO A 268 4.57 12.49 -0.35
C PRO A 268 4.24 12.02 1.07
N LEU A 269 5.25 11.62 1.85
CA LEU A 269 5.10 11.29 3.27
C LEU A 269 4.53 12.47 4.07
N ILE A 270 5.10 13.66 3.89
CA ILE A 270 4.68 14.86 4.63
C ILE A 270 3.29 15.33 4.18
N ASN A 271 3.00 15.26 2.88
CA ASN A 271 1.68 15.59 2.34
C ASN A 271 0.59 14.66 2.90
N TYR A 272 0.89 13.37 3.09
CA TYR A 272 -0.03 12.45 3.75
C TYR A 272 -0.34 12.88 5.18
N TYR A 273 0.66 13.10 6.05
CA TYR A 273 0.43 13.51 7.44
C TYR A 273 -0.22 14.89 7.55
N ARG A 274 0.08 15.81 6.63
CA ARG A 274 -0.60 17.11 6.53
C ARG A 274 -2.08 16.96 6.20
N SER A 275 -2.43 16.04 5.30
CA SER A 275 -3.84 15.75 4.97
C SER A 275 -4.59 15.08 6.14
N VAL A 276 -3.92 14.25 6.94
CA VAL A 276 -4.49 13.66 8.17
C VAL A 276 -4.78 14.76 9.19
N LEU A 277 -3.85 15.68 9.40
CA LEU A 277 -4.06 16.83 10.28
C LEU A 277 -5.23 17.72 9.81
N ASP A 278 -5.30 18.02 8.50
CA ASP A 278 -6.42 18.79 7.95
C ASP A 278 -7.76 18.07 8.17
N ASN A 279 -7.80 16.76 7.97
CA ASN A 279 -8.99 15.96 8.26
C ASN A 279 -9.42 16.06 9.73
N SER A 280 -8.48 15.98 10.67
CA SER A 280 -8.77 16.18 12.11
C SER A 280 -9.33 17.56 12.40
N LEU A 281 -8.84 18.62 11.74
CA LEU A 281 -9.37 19.97 11.86
C LEU A 281 -10.80 20.09 11.30
N GLN A 282 -11.13 19.42 10.18
CA GLN A 282 -12.49 19.37 9.66
C GLN A 282 -13.44 18.63 10.63
N ARG A 283 -12.94 17.54 11.26
CA ARG A 283 -13.70 16.83 12.32
C ARG A 283 -13.97 17.68 13.54
N GLU A 284 -13.06 18.58 13.94
CA GLU A 284 -13.36 19.56 14.99
C GLU A 284 -14.52 20.48 14.60
N LYS A 285 -14.55 20.97 13.36
CA LYS A 285 -15.64 21.80 12.86
C LYS A 285 -16.96 21.02 12.84
N LEU A 286 -16.93 19.74 12.43
CA LEU A 286 -18.10 18.88 12.47
C LEU A 286 -18.62 18.73 13.92
N VAL A 287 -17.76 18.43 14.88
CA VAL A 287 -18.16 18.31 16.31
C VAL A 287 -18.77 19.60 16.84
N LYS A 288 -18.28 20.78 16.40
CA LYS A 288 -18.88 22.07 16.77
C LYS A 288 -20.31 22.22 16.25
N ASN A 289 -20.62 21.68 15.08
CA ASN A 289 -21.91 21.84 14.41
C ASN A 289 -22.90 20.69 14.68
N LEU A 290 -22.39 19.52 15.10
CA LEU A 290 -23.21 18.31 15.32
C LEU A 290 -24.34 18.50 16.35
N TYR A 291 -24.13 19.35 17.33
CA TYR A 291 -25.03 19.59 18.46
C TYR A 291 -25.80 20.92 18.36
N ASN A 292 -25.82 21.53 17.18
CA ASN A 292 -26.62 22.74 16.95
C ASN A 292 -28.12 22.40 16.92
N PRO A 293 -29.01 23.39 17.16
CA PRO A 293 -30.44 23.19 16.96
C PRO A 293 -30.77 22.65 15.55
N LYS A 294 -31.93 22.02 15.40
CA LYS A 294 -32.41 21.50 14.13
C LYS A 294 -33.81 22.09 13.83
N LEU A 295 -33.98 22.53 12.60
CA LEU A 295 -35.29 22.86 12.07
C LEU A 295 -35.85 21.66 11.33
N MET A 296 -36.93 21.09 11.83
CA MET A 296 -37.57 19.90 11.30
C MET A 296 -38.85 20.30 10.55
N PHE A 297 -39.06 19.75 9.39
CA PHE A 297 -40.36 19.74 8.70
C PHE A 297 -40.93 18.34 8.82
N GLU A 298 -42.13 18.26 9.34
CA GLU A 298 -42.87 17.00 9.56
C GLU A 298 -44.16 17.05 8.79
N ALA A 299 -44.47 16.01 8.04
CA ALA A 299 -45.76 15.83 7.39
C ALA A 299 -46.17 14.37 7.52
N ALA A 300 -47.42 14.16 7.88
CA ALA A 300 -47.98 12.82 7.95
C ALA A 300 -49.41 12.78 7.40
N ALA A 301 -49.74 11.69 6.75
CA ALA A 301 -51.11 11.36 6.40
C ALA A 301 -51.36 9.93 6.89
N TRP A 302 -52.48 9.74 7.58
CA TRP A 302 -52.81 8.41 8.08
C TRP A 302 -54.29 8.15 7.97
N ASP A 303 -54.65 6.90 7.78
CA ASP A 303 -56.01 6.41 7.81
C ASP A 303 -56.13 5.23 8.76
N ARG A 304 -57.28 5.11 9.38
CA ARG A 304 -57.61 4.06 10.36
C ARG A 304 -58.91 3.37 10.01
N GLY A 305 -58.98 2.08 10.32
CA GLY A 305 -60.19 1.31 10.31
C GLY A 305 -60.35 0.54 11.60
N SER A 306 -61.60 0.26 11.99
CA SER A 306 -61.92 -0.55 13.16
C SER A 306 -63.16 -1.40 12.89
N SER A 307 -63.20 -2.59 13.46
CA SER A 307 -64.40 -3.45 13.45
C SER A 307 -65.42 -3.08 14.53
N VAL A 308 -65.10 -2.05 15.35
CA VAL A 308 -66.04 -1.52 16.38
C VAL A 308 -66.41 -0.09 15.98
N ASP A 309 -67.72 0.20 15.99
CA ASP A 309 -68.22 1.52 15.68
C ASP A 309 -68.28 2.46 16.93
N ALA A 310 -68.64 3.73 16.72
CA ALA A 310 -68.67 4.71 17.79
C ALA A 310 -69.79 4.45 18.87
N ALA A 311 -70.69 3.50 18.63
CA ALA A 311 -71.73 3.07 19.55
C ALA A 311 -71.41 1.73 20.23
N ASP A 312 -70.13 1.30 20.19
CA ASP A 312 -69.64 0.03 20.74
C ASP A 312 -70.22 -1.25 20.10
N ASN A 313 -70.77 -1.14 18.88
CA ASN A 313 -71.22 -2.32 18.16
C ASN A 313 -70.04 -3.03 17.50
N TYR A 314 -69.86 -4.30 17.80
CA TYR A 314 -68.80 -5.16 17.26
C TYR A 314 -69.22 -5.78 15.95
N GLY A 315 -68.54 -5.40 14.86
CA GLY A 315 -68.75 -5.98 13.54
C GLY A 315 -67.90 -7.23 13.32
N SER A 316 -67.90 -7.73 12.09
CA SER A 316 -66.97 -8.85 11.74
C SER A 316 -65.48 -8.39 11.78
N LEU A 317 -64.58 -9.28 12.16
CA LEU A 317 -63.14 -8.96 12.18
C LEU A 317 -62.63 -8.49 10.79
N GLY A 318 -63.24 -8.93 9.69
CA GLY A 318 -62.88 -8.47 8.35
C GLY A 318 -63.20 -6.99 8.07
N SER A 319 -64.19 -6.40 8.77
CA SER A 319 -64.59 -5.00 8.59
C SER A 319 -63.55 -3.99 9.14
N GLY A 320 -62.70 -4.42 10.07
CA GLY A 320 -61.64 -3.57 10.67
C GLY A 320 -60.46 -3.30 9.78
N TYR A 321 -60.30 -4.01 8.67
CA TYR A 321 -59.13 -3.84 7.77
C TYR A 321 -59.37 -2.84 6.63
N GLY A 322 -60.58 -2.22 6.53
CA GLY A 322 -60.86 -1.13 5.58
C GLY A 322 -60.47 0.23 6.13
N PHE A 323 -59.98 1.12 5.33
CA PHE A 323 -59.76 2.52 5.69
C PHE A 323 -61.06 3.26 5.85
N GLN A 324 -61.25 3.93 7.00
CA GLN A 324 -62.53 4.57 7.36
C GLN A 324 -62.38 6.05 7.76
N ARG A 325 -61.22 6.45 8.29
CA ARG A 325 -61.00 7.77 8.88
C ARG A 325 -59.60 8.29 8.55
N GLY A 326 -59.50 9.16 7.53
CA GLY A 326 -58.27 9.80 7.09
C GLY A 326 -57.95 11.10 7.85
N ASN A 327 -56.70 11.33 8.15
CA ASN A 327 -56.17 12.52 8.79
C ASN A 327 -54.88 12.95 8.12
N TYR A 328 -54.46 14.20 8.29
CA TYR A 328 -53.17 14.70 7.90
C TYR A 328 -52.62 15.69 8.93
N LEU A 329 -51.28 15.82 8.93
CA LEU A 329 -50.53 16.76 9.73
C LEU A 329 -49.42 17.36 8.87
N VAL A 330 -49.20 18.67 8.96
CA VAL A 330 -48.01 19.34 8.41
C VAL A 330 -47.56 20.36 9.45
N GLY A 331 -46.24 20.34 9.75
CA GLY A 331 -45.68 21.18 10.78
C GLY A 331 -44.21 21.52 10.61
N LEU A 332 -43.79 22.57 11.29
CA LEU A 332 -42.38 22.95 11.47
C LEU A 332 -42.09 22.92 12.96
N GLY A 333 -40.99 22.28 13.32
CA GLY A 333 -40.51 22.16 14.69
C GLY A 333 -39.04 22.56 14.82
N VAL A 334 -38.67 23.15 15.95
CA VAL A 334 -37.25 23.35 16.31
C VAL A 334 -36.94 22.40 17.46
N SER A 335 -35.91 21.56 17.24
CA SER A 335 -35.45 20.62 18.26
C SER A 335 -34.06 21.03 18.74
N PHE A 336 -33.88 21.12 20.06
CA PHE A 336 -32.59 21.37 20.71
C PHE A 336 -32.55 20.68 22.08
N ASN A 337 -31.50 19.91 22.34
CA ASN A 337 -31.28 19.27 23.62
C ASN A 337 -30.30 20.10 24.47
N LEU A 338 -30.75 20.60 25.59
CA LEU A 338 -29.93 21.44 26.48
C LEU A 338 -28.67 20.74 27.02
N PHE A 339 -28.74 19.43 27.24
CA PHE A 339 -27.58 18.64 27.69
C PHE A 339 -26.53 18.47 26.61
N ASP A 340 -26.84 18.73 25.36
CA ASP A 340 -25.90 18.66 24.24
C ASP A 340 -24.82 19.74 24.33
N LEU A 341 -25.03 20.82 25.04
CA LEU A 341 -23.98 21.80 25.35
C LEU A 341 -22.79 21.16 26.08
N LYS A 342 -23.08 20.32 27.10
CA LYS A 342 -22.04 19.62 27.85
C LYS A 342 -21.42 18.48 27.03
N ARG A 343 -22.24 17.72 26.30
CA ARG A 343 -21.78 16.66 25.40
C ARG A 343 -20.87 17.20 24.31
N ARG A 344 -21.23 18.32 23.67
CA ARG A 344 -20.42 19.06 22.69
C ARG A 344 -19.05 19.41 23.25
N GLN A 345 -18.99 20.01 24.46
CA GLN A 345 -17.72 20.38 25.09
C GLN A 345 -16.81 19.17 25.29
N LEU A 346 -17.34 18.08 25.85
CA LEU A 346 -16.56 16.85 26.09
C LEU A 346 -16.06 16.22 24.78
N LYS A 347 -16.94 16.12 23.78
CA LYS A 347 -16.59 15.57 22.46
C LYS A 347 -15.54 16.44 21.73
N LEU A 348 -15.67 17.76 21.85
CA LEU A 348 -14.72 18.69 21.28
C LEU A 348 -13.33 18.59 21.96
N ASN A 349 -13.28 18.41 23.27
CA ASN A 349 -12.02 18.18 23.97
C ASN A 349 -11.32 16.89 23.50
N THR A 350 -12.12 15.80 23.31
CA THR A 350 -11.57 14.55 22.74
C THR A 350 -11.01 14.77 21.34
N GLN A 351 -11.77 15.47 20.46
CA GLN A 351 -11.33 15.71 19.09
C GLN A 351 -10.08 16.64 19.06
N LYS A 352 -10.02 17.66 19.90
CA LYS A 352 -8.81 18.51 20.01
C LYS A 352 -7.58 17.73 20.45
N ALA A 353 -7.74 16.77 21.36
CA ALA A 353 -6.63 15.87 21.74
C ALA A 353 -6.19 14.98 20.55
N ALA A 354 -7.13 14.48 19.72
CA ALA A 354 -6.82 13.76 18.50
C ALA A 354 -6.09 14.66 17.48
N THR A 355 -6.56 15.90 17.27
CA THR A 355 -5.88 16.86 16.39
C THR A 355 -4.46 17.19 16.86
N TYR A 356 -4.26 17.34 18.18
CA TYR A 356 -2.91 17.56 18.74
C TYR A 356 -2.00 16.35 18.51
N TYR A 357 -2.54 15.13 18.62
CA TYR A 357 -1.81 13.91 18.29
C TYR A 357 -1.37 13.90 16.83
N ASP A 358 -2.27 14.17 15.88
CA ASP A 358 -1.96 14.21 14.45
C ASP A 358 -0.95 15.32 14.10
N GLN A 359 -1.05 16.48 14.77
CA GLN A 359 -0.06 17.55 14.64
C GLN A 359 1.32 17.12 15.13
N SER A 360 1.38 16.41 16.27
CA SER A 360 2.64 15.90 16.82
C SER A 360 3.25 14.83 15.90
N GLN A 361 2.43 13.96 15.31
CA GLN A 361 2.90 13.01 14.31
C GLN A 361 3.48 13.69 13.07
N LEU A 362 2.82 14.72 12.55
CA LEU A 362 3.36 15.48 11.41
C LEU A 362 4.75 16.06 11.76
N GLN A 363 4.89 16.72 12.92
CA GLN A 363 6.17 17.29 13.38
C GLN A 363 7.26 16.22 13.55
N GLU A 364 6.90 15.04 14.05
CA GLU A 364 7.81 13.90 14.16
C GLU A 364 8.30 13.46 12.79
N GLN A 365 7.41 13.28 11.82
CA GLN A 365 7.78 12.85 10.48
C GLN A 365 8.60 13.90 9.73
N GLU A 366 8.30 15.17 9.88
CA GLU A 366 9.12 16.27 9.33
C GLU A 366 10.55 16.22 9.89
N ARG A 367 10.70 16.00 11.19
CA ARG A 367 12.03 15.86 11.82
C ARG A 367 12.76 14.61 11.34
N LEU A 368 12.09 13.45 11.29
CA LEU A 368 12.69 12.20 10.82
C LEU A 368 13.15 12.31 9.36
N LEU A 369 12.36 12.92 8.50
CA LEU A 369 12.73 13.15 7.11
C LEU A 369 13.93 14.08 6.98
N SER A 370 14.00 15.16 7.76
CA SER A 370 15.14 16.09 7.80
C SER A 370 16.43 15.38 8.24
N VAL A 371 16.34 14.54 9.28
CA VAL A 371 17.50 13.75 9.74
C VAL A 371 17.92 12.74 8.66
N SER A 372 16.95 12.06 8.02
CA SER A 372 17.23 11.11 6.93
C SER A 372 17.87 11.78 5.71
N ALA A 373 17.47 13.01 5.39
CA ALA A 373 18.09 13.80 4.33
C ALA A 373 19.56 14.13 4.67
N SER A 374 19.83 14.54 5.92
CA SER A 374 21.19 14.82 6.38
C SER A 374 22.06 13.54 6.40
N GLN A 375 21.50 12.40 6.80
CA GLN A 375 22.19 11.11 6.74
C GLN A 375 22.54 10.72 5.31
N ALA A 376 21.61 10.90 4.36
CA ALA A 376 21.84 10.61 2.96
C ALA A 376 22.96 11.48 2.35
N ASP A 377 23.10 12.74 2.80
CA ASP A 377 24.21 13.60 2.39
C ASP A 377 25.56 13.10 2.90
N VAL A 378 25.63 12.65 4.15
CA VAL A 378 26.85 12.05 4.74
C VAL A 378 27.20 10.73 4.03
N GLU A 379 26.21 9.86 3.79
CA GLU A 379 26.41 8.58 3.07
C GLU A 379 26.91 8.83 1.64
N MET A 380 26.34 9.81 0.95
CA MET A 380 26.76 10.17 -0.40
C MET A 380 28.22 10.64 -0.43
N GLN A 381 28.64 11.50 0.51
CA GLN A 381 30.03 11.96 0.59
C GLN A 381 30.99 10.80 0.90
N THR A 382 30.62 9.95 1.86
CA THR A 382 31.40 8.75 2.22
C THR A 382 31.56 7.80 1.03
N ALA A 383 30.47 7.57 0.27
CA ALA A 383 30.51 6.71 -0.91
C ALA A 383 31.41 7.28 -2.00
N LEU A 384 31.38 8.61 -2.22
CA LEU A 384 32.29 9.27 -3.17
C LEU A 384 33.77 9.12 -2.77
N ASP A 385 34.10 9.29 -1.48
CA ASP A 385 35.47 9.16 -1.01
C ASP A 385 35.97 7.72 -1.10
N ARG A 386 35.10 6.73 -0.82
CA ARG A 386 35.42 5.30 -1.04
C ARG A 386 35.70 4.99 -2.53
N LEU A 387 34.85 5.52 -3.44
CA LEU A 387 35.05 5.31 -4.88
C LEU A 387 36.39 5.86 -5.40
N LYS A 388 36.93 6.92 -4.78
CA LYS A 388 38.26 7.47 -5.14
C LYS A 388 39.41 6.56 -4.66
N GLU A 389 39.29 5.92 -3.49
CA GLU A 389 40.35 5.14 -2.87
C GLU A 389 40.36 3.67 -3.32
N ILE A 390 39.19 3.07 -3.54
CA ILE A 390 39.05 1.63 -3.80
C ILE A 390 39.86 1.11 -5.01
N PRO A 391 40.11 1.86 -6.11
CA PRO A 391 40.96 1.43 -7.20
C PRO A 391 42.41 1.14 -6.78
N ASN A 392 42.94 1.87 -5.79
CA ASN A 392 44.27 1.66 -5.25
C ASN A 392 44.39 0.28 -4.59
N GLN A 393 43.43 -0.10 -3.79
CA GLN A 393 43.31 -1.42 -3.16
C GLN A 393 43.26 -2.53 -4.23
N LEU A 394 42.40 -2.38 -5.25
CA LEU A 394 42.23 -3.37 -6.31
C LEU A 394 43.53 -3.55 -7.12
N ASN A 395 44.23 -2.46 -7.48
CA ASN A 395 45.47 -2.49 -8.21
C ASN A 395 46.59 -3.19 -7.40
N ALA A 396 46.73 -2.87 -6.12
CA ALA A 396 47.68 -3.48 -5.22
C ALA A 396 47.42 -5.00 -5.03
N ALA A 397 46.18 -5.38 -4.82
CA ALA A 397 45.76 -6.78 -4.70
C ALA A 397 46.04 -7.59 -5.95
N ASN A 398 45.76 -7.02 -7.14
CA ASN A 398 46.03 -7.65 -8.41
C ASN A 398 47.56 -7.85 -8.66
N ALA A 399 48.38 -6.85 -8.34
CA ALA A 399 49.84 -6.96 -8.41
C ALA A 399 50.37 -8.06 -7.46
N SER A 400 49.90 -8.09 -6.22
CA SER A 400 50.26 -9.12 -5.23
C SER A 400 49.92 -10.53 -5.71
N TYR A 401 48.69 -10.73 -6.21
CA TYR A 401 48.26 -12.02 -6.75
C TYR A 401 49.15 -12.48 -7.90
N ARG A 402 49.45 -11.62 -8.88
CA ARG A 402 50.30 -11.95 -10.03
C ARG A 402 51.70 -12.35 -9.59
N GLN A 403 52.27 -11.63 -8.64
CA GLN A 403 53.58 -11.92 -8.09
C GLN A 403 53.61 -13.29 -7.39
N ASN A 404 52.69 -13.54 -6.48
CA ASN A 404 52.61 -14.80 -5.71
C ASN A 404 52.34 -15.99 -6.63
N LEU A 405 51.49 -15.84 -7.66
CA LEU A 405 51.26 -16.87 -8.66
C LEU A 405 52.54 -17.22 -9.42
N SER A 406 53.39 -16.24 -9.80
CA SER A 406 54.67 -16.47 -10.45
C SER A 406 55.66 -17.18 -9.51
N LEU A 407 55.78 -16.71 -8.25
CA LEU A 407 56.65 -17.34 -7.25
C LEU A 407 56.23 -18.80 -6.98
N TYR A 408 54.95 -19.08 -6.84
CA TYR A 408 54.43 -20.43 -6.64
C TYR A 408 54.76 -21.35 -7.82
N ARG A 409 54.56 -20.90 -9.05
CA ARG A 409 54.85 -21.64 -10.27
C ARG A 409 56.35 -21.99 -10.41
N ASN A 410 57.22 -21.13 -9.91
CA ASN A 410 58.67 -21.33 -9.90
C ASN A 410 59.20 -22.08 -8.65
N GLY A 411 58.30 -22.55 -7.77
CA GLY A 411 58.71 -23.29 -6.58
C GLY A 411 59.22 -22.43 -5.42
N LEU A 412 59.12 -21.10 -5.52
CA LEU A 412 59.68 -20.12 -4.57
C LEU A 412 58.67 -19.68 -3.49
N SER A 413 57.43 -20.16 -3.55
CA SER A 413 56.39 -19.87 -2.55
C SER A 413 55.53 -21.12 -2.33
N ASP A 414 54.76 -21.19 -1.23
CA ASP A 414 53.83 -22.27 -0.89
C ASP A 414 52.41 -21.96 -1.33
N ILE A 415 51.53 -22.99 -1.23
CA ILE A 415 50.11 -22.87 -1.62
C ILE A 415 49.34 -21.93 -0.70
N VAL A 416 49.67 -21.85 0.59
CA VAL A 416 49.00 -21.02 1.57
C VAL A 416 49.20 -19.53 1.25
N THR A 417 50.44 -19.16 0.88
CA THR A 417 50.78 -17.80 0.45
C THR A 417 50.07 -17.41 -0.85
N LEU A 418 49.96 -18.33 -1.82
CA LEU A 418 49.21 -18.10 -3.06
C LEU A 418 47.71 -17.95 -2.79
N ASP A 419 47.16 -18.81 -1.97
CA ASP A 419 45.73 -18.76 -1.60
C ASP A 419 45.39 -17.45 -0.85
N ALA A 420 46.23 -17.04 0.10
CA ALA A 420 46.08 -15.75 0.78
C ALA A 420 46.06 -14.57 -0.21
N ALA A 421 46.96 -14.56 -1.22
CA ALA A 421 46.98 -13.51 -2.24
C ALA A 421 45.74 -13.55 -3.15
N LEU A 422 45.23 -14.75 -3.48
CA LEU A 422 43.99 -14.91 -4.24
C LEU A 422 42.77 -14.42 -3.47
N ASN A 423 42.68 -14.74 -2.19
CA ASN A 423 41.58 -14.27 -1.30
C ASN A 423 41.62 -12.74 -1.13
N ILE A 424 42.82 -12.12 -1.06
CA ILE A 424 42.96 -10.65 -1.04
C ILE A 424 42.44 -10.05 -2.35
N LEU A 425 42.77 -10.63 -3.50
CA LEU A 425 42.29 -10.16 -4.80
C LEU A 425 40.77 -10.31 -4.91
N TYR A 426 40.22 -11.46 -4.55
CA TYR A 426 38.76 -11.69 -4.55
C TYR A 426 38.03 -10.66 -3.69
N ARG A 427 38.53 -10.40 -2.47
CA ARG A 427 37.96 -9.37 -1.58
C ARG A 427 38.05 -7.97 -2.20
N ALA A 428 39.19 -7.61 -2.79
CA ALA A 428 39.35 -6.29 -3.43
C ALA A 428 38.40 -6.10 -4.63
N GLU A 429 38.19 -7.15 -5.44
CA GLU A 429 37.23 -7.13 -6.55
C GLU A 429 35.78 -6.95 -6.02
N THR A 430 35.40 -7.66 -4.95
CA THR A 430 34.06 -7.53 -4.35
C THR A 430 33.88 -6.19 -3.65
N ASP A 431 34.90 -5.69 -2.94
CA ASP A 431 34.88 -4.37 -2.30
C ASP A 431 34.72 -3.24 -3.33
N TYR A 432 35.38 -3.36 -4.49
CA TYR A 432 35.28 -2.41 -5.58
C TYR A 432 33.82 -2.35 -6.14
N MET A 433 33.21 -3.50 -6.39
CA MET A 433 31.83 -3.54 -6.85
C MET A 433 30.85 -3.08 -5.75
N GLN A 434 31.11 -3.42 -4.50
CA GLN A 434 30.32 -2.93 -3.37
C GLN A 434 30.37 -1.39 -3.27
N ALA A 435 31.54 -0.77 -3.44
CA ALA A 435 31.69 0.68 -3.41
C ALA A 435 30.89 1.38 -4.53
N LYS A 436 30.85 0.78 -5.73
CA LYS A 436 30.02 1.24 -6.84
C LYS A 436 28.53 1.20 -6.49
N TYR A 437 28.10 0.08 -5.91
CA TYR A 437 26.72 -0.11 -5.49
C TYR A 437 26.34 0.86 -4.36
N ASP A 438 27.23 1.03 -3.36
CA ASP A 438 27.00 1.96 -2.24
C ASP A 438 26.82 3.39 -2.75
N TYR A 439 27.61 3.81 -3.75
CA TYR A 439 27.46 5.12 -4.37
C TYR A 439 26.10 5.28 -5.09
N ALA A 440 25.71 4.31 -5.92
CA ALA A 440 24.42 4.36 -6.61
C ALA A 440 23.25 4.37 -5.62
N ASN A 441 23.35 3.55 -4.56
CA ASN A 441 22.34 3.50 -3.50
C ASN A 441 22.27 4.82 -2.73
N ALA A 442 23.41 5.41 -2.34
CA ALA A 442 23.47 6.69 -1.64
C ALA A 442 22.86 7.84 -2.50
N LEU A 443 23.14 7.84 -3.81
CA LEU A 443 22.56 8.79 -4.75
C LEU A 443 21.02 8.69 -4.79
N PHE A 444 20.47 7.47 -4.88
CA PHE A 444 19.04 7.27 -4.87
C PHE A 444 18.42 7.55 -3.50
N GLN A 445 19.09 7.20 -2.39
CA GLN A 445 18.60 7.54 -1.05
C GLN A 445 18.53 9.06 -0.84
N LYS A 446 19.54 9.80 -1.29
CA LYS A 446 19.49 11.26 -1.32
C LYS A 446 18.30 11.77 -2.16
N ALA A 447 18.09 11.22 -3.35
CA ALA A 447 16.98 11.60 -4.21
C ALA A 447 15.61 11.25 -3.61
N ILE A 448 15.51 10.13 -2.89
CA ILE A 448 14.28 9.71 -2.20
C ILE A 448 13.98 10.68 -1.05
N THR A 449 14.92 10.95 -0.17
CA THR A 449 14.70 11.82 0.98
C THR A 449 14.43 13.28 0.59
N GLN A 450 14.95 13.73 -0.55
CA GLN A 450 14.79 15.09 -1.06
C GLN A 450 13.68 15.23 -2.13
N ASN A 451 12.86 14.18 -2.33
CA ASN A 451 11.78 14.14 -3.35
C ASN A 451 12.28 14.38 -4.79
N GLN A 452 13.47 13.90 -5.12
CA GLN A 452 14.14 14.13 -6.41
C GLN A 452 14.37 12.85 -7.25
N VAL A 453 13.63 11.78 -6.96
CA VAL A 453 13.77 10.48 -7.67
C VAL A 453 13.65 10.65 -9.19
N ASN A 454 12.71 11.45 -9.65
CA ASN A 454 12.53 11.69 -11.09
C ASN A 454 13.73 12.42 -11.73
N ALA A 455 14.43 13.28 -10.98
CA ALA A 455 15.63 13.96 -11.47
C ALA A 455 16.75 12.94 -11.75
N VAL A 456 16.98 11.99 -10.84
CA VAL A 456 17.96 10.90 -11.04
C VAL A 456 17.53 9.99 -12.19
N LEU A 457 16.25 9.61 -12.27
CA LEU A 457 15.75 8.77 -13.36
C LEU A 457 15.88 9.41 -14.73
N ASN A 458 15.86 10.73 -14.82
CA ASN A 458 16.06 11.46 -16.08
C ASN A 458 17.53 11.47 -16.56
N LEU A 459 18.50 11.20 -15.67
CA LEU A 459 19.90 10.97 -16.02
C LEU A 459 20.10 9.60 -16.70
N LEU A 460 19.24 8.64 -16.39
CA LEU A 460 19.22 7.32 -17.01
C LEU A 460 18.43 7.42 -18.34
N LYS A 461 19.13 7.63 -19.43
CA LYS A 461 18.53 7.75 -20.78
C LYS A 461 18.10 6.41 -21.34
#